data_16d714eb6ca5420b51f79e5c267cf414
#
_entry.id   16d714eb6ca5420b51f79e5c267cf414
#
_cell.length_a   1.000
_cell.length_b   1.000
_cell.length_c   1.000
_cell.angle_alpha   90.00
_cell.angle_beta   90.00
_cell.angle_gamma   90.00
#
_symmetry.space_group_name_H-M   'P 1'
#
loop_
_entity.id
_entity.type
_entity.pdbx_description
1 polymer ?
#
loop_
_entity_poly.entity_id
_entity_poly.type
_entity_poly.pdbx_seq_one_letter_code
_entity_poly.pdbx_strand_id
1 'polypeptide(L)'
;MKATDLFDLKGNVALVTGASSGLGQQFVRALADNGAAVALVARRADRLEALKKEIEGKDCRAVAIEADVTDRNAMAHAFDAVEKAFGTVTILVNNAGIVQSPTRAFEVTPEEWHKVLGIDLDAVFYNAQEAARRMLAAGKRGSIINISSVLGFGVAKGTAAYAVAKAAVIQTTKALAVELAFKGVRVNAIAPGWFVTEINDKYLMSEAGAAIKRDIPMGRFGNEGDLDGALLLLASDAGAYITGATIVVDGGQVIQIKG
;
A
#
# COMPACT_ATOMS: atom_id res chain seq x y z
N MET A 1 20.34 -20.72 6.00
CA MET A 1 18.95 -20.23 6.01
C MET A 1 18.39 -20.47 4.63
N LYS A 2 17.22 -21.09 4.51
CA LYS A 2 16.57 -21.29 3.21
C LYS A 2 15.88 -19.97 2.79
N ALA A 3 15.74 -19.74 1.48
CA ALA A 3 15.03 -18.55 0.99
C ALA A 3 13.59 -18.47 1.54
N THR A 4 12.91 -19.61 1.66
CA THR A 4 11.58 -19.70 2.26
C THR A 4 11.52 -19.18 3.68
N ASP A 5 12.58 -19.36 4.47
CA ASP A 5 12.62 -18.94 5.87
C ASP A 5 12.72 -17.42 5.99
N LEU A 6 13.36 -16.75 5.00
CA LEU A 6 13.51 -15.30 4.97
C LEU A 6 12.20 -14.57 4.70
N PHE A 7 11.27 -15.19 3.97
CA PHE A 7 9.99 -14.62 3.59
C PHE A 7 8.82 -15.12 4.46
N ASP A 8 9.09 -15.98 5.46
CA ASP A 8 8.06 -16.48 6.39
C ASP A 8 7.53 -15.33 7.26
N LEU A 9 6.22 -15.16 7.26
CA LEU A 9 5.51 -14.13 8.03
C LEU A 9 4.75 -14.71 9.24
N LYS A 10 4.98 -15.98 9.58
CA LYS A 10 4.35 -16.59 10.76
C LYS A 10 4.65 -15.78 12.03
N GLY A 11 3.62 -15.56 12.83
CA GLY A 11 3.70 -14.76 14.03
C GLY A 11 3.60 -13.24 13.79
N ASN A 12 3.55 -12.79 12.54
CA ASN A 12 3.28 -11.40 12.20
C ASN A 12 1.77 -11.14 12.07
N VAL A 13 1.39 -9.90 12.35
CA VAL A 13 0.04 -9.36 12.18
C VAL A 13 0.12 -8.23 11.18
N ALA A 14 -0.53 -8.38 10.04
CA ALA A 14 -0.52 -7.40 8.96
C ALA A 14 -1.87 -6.66 8.88
N LEU A 15 -1.84 -5.34 8.83
CA LEU A 15 -2.99 -4.49 8.55
C LEU A 15 -2.84 -3.88 7.17
N VAL A 16 -3.83 -4.10 6.30
CA VAL A 16 -3.85 -3.57 4.93
C VAL A 16 -5.02 -2.61 4.77
N THR A 17 -4.75 -1.36 4.45
CA THR A 17 -5.78 -0.37 4.14
C THR A 17 -6.18 -0.42 2.66
N GLY A 18 -7.44 -0.08 2.35
CA GLY A 18 -7.95 -0.20 0.98
C GLY A 18 -8.10 -1.65 0.50
N ALA A 19 -8.29 -2.60 1.43
CA ALA A 19 -8.30 -4.04 1.18
C ALA A 19 -9.53 -4.55 0.40
N SER A 20 -10.50 -3.69 0.07
CA SER A 20 -11.76 -4.11 -0.55
C SER A 20 -11.71 -4.28 -2.08
N SER A 21 -10.58 -3.97 -2.75
CA SER A 21 -10.41 -4.13 -4.21
C SER A 21 -8.95 -4.02 -4.67
N GLY A 22 -8.68 -4.47 -5.88
CA GLY A 22 -7.42 -4.25 -6.60
C GLY A 22 -6.18 -4.68 -5.81
N LEU A 23 -5.15 -3.84 -5.80
CA LEU A 23 -3.87 -4.15 -5.16
C LEU A 23 -4.01 -4.49 -3.66
N GLY A 24 -4.96 -3.86 -2.94
CA GLY A 24 -5.18 -4.15 -1.53
C GLY A 24 -5.62 -5.60 -1.27
N GLN A 25 -6.49 -6.15 -2.12
CA GLN A 25 -6.88 -7.57 -2.03
C GLN A 25 -5.68 -8.47 -2.32
N GLN A 26 -4.89 -8.14 -3.34
CA GLN A 26 -3.69 -8.89 -3.69
C GLN A 26 -2.67 -8.91 -2.54
N PHE A 27 -2.44 -7.76 -1.91
CA PHE A 27 -1.54 -7.67 -0.75
C PHE A 27 -2.02 -8.51 0.43
N VAL A 28 -3.33 -8.54 0.69
CA VAL A 28 -3.91 -9.40 1.74
C VAL A 28 -3.62 -10.87 1.44
N ARG A 29 -3.88 -11.33 0.19
CA ARG A 29 -3.61 -12.70 -0.22
C ARG A 29 -2.14 -13.06 -0.06
N ALA A 30 -1.24 -12.23 -0.59
CA ALA A 30 0.19 -12.47 -0.53
C ALA A 30 0.72 -12.56 0.91
N LEU A 31 0.26 -11.69 1.82
CA LEU A 31 0.66 -11.72 3.23
C LEU A 31 0.10 -12.94 3.96
N ALA A 32 -1.17 -13.29 3.73
CA ALA A 32 -1.81 -14.45 4.33
C ALA A 32 -1.20 -15.78 3.86
N ASP A 33 -0.99 -15.93 2.55
CA ASP A 33 -0.40 -17.13 1.95
C ASP A 33 1.06 -17.36 2.43
N ASN A 34 1.71 -16.33 2.98
CA ASN A 34 3.05 -16.41 3.60
C ASN A 34 3.01 -16.42 5.14
N GLY A 35 1.85 -16.64 5.75
CA GLY A 35 1.72 -16.97 7.18
C GLY A 35 1.32 -15.83 8.10
N ALA A 36 1.14 -14.59 7.62
CA ALA A 36 0.66 -13.49 8.47
C ALA A 36 -0.82 -13.67 8.84
N ALA A 37 -1.20 -13.25 10.05
CA ALA A 37 -2.60 -12.93 10.33
C ALA A 37 -2.91 -11.57 9.70
N VAL A 38 -4.04 -11.46 8.98
CA VAL A 38 -4.33 -10.28 8.17
C VAL A 38 -5.58 -9.54 8.65
N ALA A 39 -5.47 -8.22 8.78
CA ALA A 39 -6.58 -7.32 9.02
C ALA A 39 -6.88 -6.52 7.75
N LEU A 40 -8.10 -6.63 7.29
CA LEU A 40 -8.62 -6.03 6.07
C LEU A 40 -9.39 -4.75 6.43
N VAL A 41 -8.88 -3.58 6.06
CA VAL A 41 -9.52 -2.31 6.40
C VAL A 41 -9.96 -1.57 5.15
N ALA A 42 -11.24 -1.24 5.03
CA ALA A 42 -11.81 -0.39 3.99
C ALA A 42 -13.25 0.01 4.36
N ARG A 43 -13.92 0.83 3.51
CA ARG A 43 -15.30 1.29 3.71
C ARG A 43 -16.37 0.32 3.24
N ARG A 44 -16.04 -0.67 2.39
CA ARG A 44 -17.00 -1.62 1.79
C ARG A 44 -16.97 -2.93 2.56
N ALA A 45 -17.82 -3.01 3.60
CA ALA A 45 -17.87 -4.15 4.52
C ALA A 45 -18.19 -5.47 3.81
N ASP A 46 -19.13 -5.48 2.86
CA ASP A 46 -19.52 -6.64 2.07
C ASP A 46 -18.33 -7.29 1.35
N ARG A 47 -17.48 -6.47 0.72
CA ARG A 47 -16.27 -6.93 0.01
C ARG A 47 -15.18 -7.42 0.97
N LEU A 48 -15.05 -6.77 2.13
CA LEU A 48 -14.11 -7.22 3.16
C LEU A 48 -14.50 -8.59 3.70
N GLU A 49 -15.80 -8.80 4.00
CA GLU A 49 -16.28 -10.10 4.49
C GLU A 49 -16.14 -11.21 3.43
N ALA A 50 -16.33 -10.91 2.15
CA ALA A 50 -16.10 -11.86 1.07
C ALA A 50 -14.63 -12.28 1.00
N LEU A 51 -13.70 -11.32 1.04
CA LEU A 51 -12.26 -11.61 1.03
C LEU A 51 -11.81 -12.32 2.30
N LYS A 52 -12.35 -11.93 3.47
CA LYS A 52 -12.06 -12.63 4.74
C LYS A 52 -12.43 -14.11 4.64
N LYS A 53 -13.62 -14.44 4.14
CA LYS A 53 -14.05 -15.84 3.95
C LYS A 53 -13.14 -16.60 3.00
N GLU A 54 -12.67 -15.96 1.93
CA GLU A 54 -11.69 -16.55 1.01
C GLU A 54 -10.39 -16.92 1.74
N ILE A 55 -9.86 -16.00 2.56
CA ILE A 55 -8.61 -16.19 3.31
C ILE A 55 -8.77 -17.27 4.39
N GLU A 56 -9.87 -17.25 5.14
CA GLU A 56 -10.16 -18.26 6.17
C GLU A 56 -10.38 -19.64 5.57
N GLY A 57 -10.90 -19.74 4.34
CA GLY A 57 -11.04 -20.99 3.60
C GLY A 57 -9.71 -21.67 3.24
N LYS A 58 -8.58 -20.98 3.42
CA LYS A 58 -7.21 -21.48 3.23
C LYS A 58 -6.49 -21.74 4.57
N ASP A 59 -7.22 -21.87 5.68
CA ASP A 59 -6.68 -21.99 7.05
C ASP A 59 -5.81 -20.78 7.50
N CYS A 60 -5.97 -19.63 6.86
CA CYS A 60 -5.31 -18.38 7.24
C CYS A 60 -6.22 -17.55 8.15
N ARG A 61 -5.63 -16.71 9.01
CA ARG A 61 -6.36 -15.89 9.97
C ARG A 61 -6.65 -14.52 9.39
N ALA A 62 -7.93 -14.13 9.36
CA ALA A 62 -8.34 -12.83 8.84
C ALA A 62 -9.39 -12.14 9.72
N VAL A 63 -9.38 -10.82 9.76
CA VAL A 63 -10.43 -9.99 10.35
C VAL A 63 -10.80 -8.86 9.39
N ALA A 64 -12.08 -8.63 9.17
CA ALA A 64 -12.60 -7.54 8.35
C ALA A 64 -13.05 -6.40 9.24
N ILE A 65 -12.64 -5.17 8.93
CA ILE A 65 -12.94 -3.98 9.74
C ILE A 65 -13.36 -2.84 8.80
N GLU A 66 -14.60 -2.41 8.94
CA GLU A 66 -15.08 -1.24 8.21
C GLU A 66 -14.53 0.04 8.84
N ALA A 67 -13.73 0.80 8.08
CA ALA A 67 -13.24 2.11 8.51
C ALA A 67 -12.91 3.01 7.31
N ASP A 68 -13.08 4.32 7.48
CA ASP A 68 -12.50 5.32 6.61
C ASP A 68 -11.10 5.68 7.12
N VAL A 69 -10.09 5.57 6.25
CA VAL A 69 -8.69 5.84 6.63
C VAL A 69 -8.43 7.29 7.01
N THR A 70 -9.32 8.21 6.64
CA THR A 70 -9.23 9.64 6.99
C THR A 70 -9.79 9.95 8.38
N ASP A 71 -10.59 9.03 8.93
CA ASP A 71 -11.10 9.14 10.30
C ASP A 71 -10.11 8.50 11.28
N ARG A 72 -9.36 9.34 12.00
CA ARG A 72 -8.34 8.90 12.96
C ARG A 72 -8.92 8.07 14.11
N ASN A 73 -10.15 8.36 14.55
CA ASN A 73 -10.80 7.60 15.62
C ASN A 73 -11.24 6.22 15.11
N ALA A 74 -11.83 6.15 13.91
CA ALA A 74 -12.18 4.88 13.28
C ALA A 74 -10.94 4.02 13.06
N MET A 75 -9.82 4.60 12.64
CA MET A 75 -8.56 3.87 12.50
C MET A 75 -7.98 3.41 13.84
N ALA A 76 -8.02 4.23 14.89
CA ALA A 76 -7.61 3.79 16.23
C ALA A 76 -8.42 2.58 16.71
N HIS A 77 -9.75 2.61 16.56
CA HIS A 77 -10.62 1.47 16.85
C HIS A 77 -10.33 0.25 15.96
N ALA A 78 -9.93 0.47 14.70
CA ALA A 78 -9.51 -0.63 13.83
C ALA A 78 -8.25 -1.32 14.38
N PHE A 79 -7.23 -0.57 14.81
CA PHE A 79 -6.06 -1.13 15.47
C PHE A 79 -6.42 -1.87 16.77
N ASP A 80 -7.31 -1.33 17.60
CA ASP A 80 -7.78 -1.99 18.83
C ASP A 80 -8.44 -3.34 18.53
N ALA A 81 -9.27 -3.40 17.48
CA ALA A 81 -9.93 -4.62 17.05
C ALA A 81 -8.92 -5.68 16.58
N VAL A 82 -7.89 -5.26 15.83
CA VAL A 82 -6.80 -6.16 15.40
C VAL A 82 -6.00 -6.68 16.59
N GLU A 83 -5.64 -5.79 17.53
CA GLU A 83 -4.88 -6.18 18.72
C GLU A 83 -5.65 -7.18 19.59
N LYS A 84 -6.96 -7.01 19.70
CA LYS A 84 -7.84 -7.97 20.39
C LYS A 84 -7.89 -9.33 19.70
N ALA A 85 -7.86 -9.35 18.36
CA ALA A 85 -8.00 -10.59 17.59
C ALA A 85 -6.67 -11.35 17.45
N PHE A 86 -5.56 -10.64 17.22
CA PHE A 86 -4.29 -11.22 16.79
C PHE A 86 -3.06 -10.71 17.54
N GLY A 87 -3.20 -9.65 18.34
CA GLY A 87 -2.09 -8.95 18.96
C GLY A 87 -1.61 -7.76 18.13
N THR A 88 -0.50 -7.17 18.54
CA THR A 88 0.04 -5.93 17.96
C THR A 88 0.31 -6.07 16.46
N VAL A 89 -0.16 -5.11 15.67
CA VAL A 89 0.18 -5.00 14.25
C VAL A 89 1.69 -4.82 14.10
N THR A 90 2.34 -5.74 13.39
CA THR A 90 3.79 -5.69 13.09
C THR A 90 4.07 -5.32 11.63
N ILE A 91 3.08 -5.43 10.76
CA ILE A 91 3.17 -5.02 9.35
C ILE A 91 1.99 -4.10 9.04
N LEU A 92 2.27 -2.87 8.62
CA LEU A 92 1.25 -1.97 8.09
C LEU A 92 1.47 -1.77 6.59
N VAL A 93 0.42 -1.98 5.78
CA VAL A 93 0.41 -1.62 4.36
C VAL A 93 -0.58 -0.47 4.14
N ASN A 94 -0.08 0.73 4.00
CA ASN A 94 -0.84 1.91 3.62
C ASN A 94 -1.09 1.88 2.11
N ASN A 95 -2.18 1.22 1.70
CA ASN A 95 -2.55 1.06 0.30
C ASN A 95 -3.79 1.85 -0.10
N ALA A 96 -4.66 2.22 0.84
CA ALA A 96 -5.82 3.05 0.52
C ALA A 96 -5.40 4.32 -0.22
N GLY A 97 -6.10 4.61 -1.31
CA GLY A 97 -5.82 5.78 -2.14
C GLY A 97 -6.92 5.99 -3.18
N ILE A 98 -6.93 7.16 -3.77
CA ILE A 98 -7.81 7.54 -4.87
C ILE A 98 -7.00 8.22 -5.99
N VAL A 99 -7.44 8.02 -7.22
CA VAL A 99 -6.95 8.82 -8.35
C VAL A 99 -7.97 9.90 -8.62
N GLN A 100 -7.53 11.16 -8.68
CA GLN A 100 -8.41 12.27 -9.10
C GLN A 100 -8.91 12.05 -10.52
N SER A 101 -10.09 12.59 -10.85
CA SER A 101 -10.52 12.72 -12.24
C SER A 101 -9.51 13.58 -12.99
N PRO A 102 -9.17 13.27 -14.25
CA PRO A 102 -8.23 14.10 -15.02
C PRO A 102 -8.72 15.54 -15.13
N THR A 103 -8.10 16.44 -14.35
CA THR A 103 -8.44 17.85 -14.24
C THR A 103 -7.19 18.71 -14.50
N ARG A 104 -7.29 19.73 -15.33
CA ARG A 104 -6.15 20.64 -15.57
C ARG A 104 -5.73 21.30 -14.26
N ALA A 105 -4.42 21.46 -14.06
CA ALA A 105 -3.88 21.95 -12.79
C ALA A 105 -4.49 23.28 -12.32
N PHE A 106 -4.84 24.18 -13.26
CA PHE A 106 -5.45 25.47 -12.94
C PHE A 106 -6.98 25.41 -12.74
N GLU A 107 -7.58 24.25 -12.88
CA GLU A 107 -9.02 23.99 -12.67
C GLU A 107 -9.26 23.11 -11.42
N VAL A 108 -8.21 22.57 -10.79
CA VAL A 108 -8.33 21.76 -9.58
C VAL A 108 -8.88 22.63 -8.44
N THR A 109 -10.02 22.20 -7.87
CA THR A 109 -10.62 22.93 -6.75
C THR A 109 -9.92 22.64 -5.44
N PRO A 110 -10.02 23.53 -4.43
CA PRO A 110 -9.50 23.25 -3.08
C PRO A 110 -10.07 21.97 -2.48
N GLU A 111 -11.34 21.68 -2.72
CA GLU A 111 -12.04 20.48 -2.20
C GLU A 111 -11.45 19.21 -2.80
N GLU A 112 -11.24 19.19 -4.13
CA GLU A 112 -10.62 18.05 -4.82
C GLU A 112 -9.18 17.86 -4.35
N TRP A 113 -8.42 18.95 -4.25
CA TRP A 113 -7.06 18.95 -3.73
C TRP A 113 -6.98 18.34 -2.33
N HIS A 114 -7.75 18.86 -1.35
CA HIS A 114 -7.74 18.40 0.02
C HIS A 114 -8.28 16.96 0.14
N LYS A 115 -9.26 16.57 -0.68
CA LYS A 115 -9.75 15.19 -0.70
C LYS A 115 -8.66 14.20 -1.09
N VAL A 116 -7.88 14.52 -2.13
CA VAL A 116 -6.77 13.65 -2.57
C VAL A 116 -5.68 13.60 -1.51
N LEU A 117 -5.22 14.76 -1.03
CA LEU A 117 -4.17 14.81 -0.01
C LEU A 117 -4.60 14.13 1.29
N GLY A 118 -5.83 14.32 1.72
CA GLY A 118 -6.35 13.69 2.94
C GLY A 118 -6.29 12.17 2.92
N ILE A 119 -6.58 11.56 1.77
CA ILE A 119 -6.56 10.08 1.63
C ILE A 119 -5.16 9.58 1.29
N ASP A 120 -4.49 10.20 0.29
CA ASP A 120 -3.27 9.66 -0.29
C ASP A 120 -1.98 10.10 0.43
N LEU A 121 -2.08 11.06 1.36
CA LEU A 121 -0.95 11.55 2.16
C LEU A 121 -1.22 11.58 3.65
N ASP A 122 -2.23 12.34 4.11
CA ASP A 122 -2.46 12.55 5.54
C ASP A 122 -2.81 11.25 6.25
N ALA A 123 -3.72 10.45 5.66
CA ALA A 123 -4.06 9.13 6.20
C ALA A 123 -2.85 8.18 6.25
N VAL A 124 -1.98 8.21 5.22
CA VAL A 124 -0.74 7.41 5.20
C VAL A 124 0.16 7.78 6.38
N PHE A 125 0.36 9.08 6.62
CA PHE A 125 1.17 9.56 7.74
C PHE A 125 0.57 9.18 9.10
N TYR A 126 -0.72 9.46 9.33
CA TYR A 126 -1.35 9.20 10.62
C TYR A 126 -1.49 7.71 10.93
N ASN A 127 -1.78 6.88 9.95
CA ASN A 127 -1.82 5.43 10.16
C ASN A 127 -0.42 4.86 10.44
N ALA A 128 0.62 5.36 9.75
CA ALA A 128 2.01 5.00 10.04
C ALA A 128 2.41 5.42 11.47
N GLN A 129 2.02 6.62 11.89
CA GLN A 129 2.27 7.12 13.24
C GLN A 129 1.59 6.24 14.30
N GLU A 130 0.32 5.87 14.09
CA GLU A 130 -0.42 5.03 15.03
C GLU A 130 0.18 3.62 15.11
N ALA A 131 0.48 3.00 13.99
CA ALA A 131 1.15 1.70 13.96
C ALA A 131 2.50 1.74 14.69
N ALA A 132 3.33 2.75 14.42
CA ALA A 132 4.62 2.90 15.08
C ALA A 132 4.47 3.07 16.60
N ARG A 133 3.53 3.90 17.07
CA ARG A 133 3.25 4.06 18.51
C ARG A 133 2.93 2.75 19.19
N ARG A 134 2.05 1.93 18.57
CA ARG A 134 1.64 0.63 19.11
C ARG A 134 2.78 -0.39 19.08
N MET A 135 3.53 -0.46 18.01
CA MET A 135 4.73 -1.31 17.92
C MET A 135 5.72 -0.98 19.04
N LEU A 136 6.01 0.31 19.24
CA LEU A 136 6.94 0.78 20.27
C LEU A 136 6.42 0.51 21.69
N ALA A 137 5.14 0.78 21.96
CA ALA A 137 4.53 0.51 23.25
C ALA A 137 4.55 -0.97 23.62
N ALA A 138 4.40 -1.86 22.61
CA ALA A 138 4.47 -3.32 22.79
C ALA A 138 5.90 -3.88 22.76
N GLY A 139 6.92 -3.05 22.58
CA GLY A 139 8.31 -3.50 22.42
C GLY A 139 8.54 -4.37 21.19
N LYS A 140 7.73 -4.20 20.13
CA LYS A 140 7.79 -4.98 18.91
C LYS A 140 8.58 -4.25 17.81
N ARG A 141 9.35 -5.02 17.04
CA ARG A 141 9.88 -4.58 15.75
C ARG A 141 8.76 -4.63 14.72
N GLY A 142 8.89 -3.89 13.61
CA GLY A 142 7.86 -3.92 12.58
C GLY A 142 8.29 -3.35 11.23
N SER A 143 7.37 -3.42 10.28
CA SER A 143 7.53 -2.89 8.93
C SER A 143 6.31 -2.10 8.51
N ILE A 144 6.51 -0.86 8.08
CA ILE A 144 5.50 0.01 7.49
C ILE A 144 5.81 0.13 6.00
N ILE A 145 4.83 -0.20 5.16
CA ILE A 145 4.96 -0.20 3.70
C ILE A 145 3.92 0.77 3.13
N ASN A 146 4.39 1.84 2.53
CA ASN A 146 3.53 2.87 1.95
C ASN A 146 3.42 2.65 0.44
N ILE A 147 2.20 2.62 -0.10
CA ILE A 147 2.00 2.51 -1.54
C ILE A 147 2.01 3.91 -2.16
N SER A 148 3.12 4.23 -2.83
CA SER A 148 3.29 5.42 -3.64
C SER A 148 2.83 5.16 -5.10
N SER A 149 3.51 5.70 -6.07
CA SER A 149 3.27 5.53 -7.51
C SER A 149 4.51 5.97 -8.29
N VAL A 150 4.65 5.52 -9.54
CA VAL A 150 5.59 6.13 -10.50
C VAL A 150 5.32 7.63 -10.69
N LEU A 151 4.08 8.09 -10.47
CA LEU A 151 3.73 9.52 -10.47
C LEU A 151 4.27 10.29 -9.25
N GLY A 152 4.89 9.62 -8.29
CA GLY A 152 5.70 10.26 -7.25
C GLY A 152 7.11 10.62 -7.71
N PHE A 153 7.57 10.09 -8.84
CA PHE A 153 8.86 10.43 -9.48
C PHE A 153 8.70 11.30 -10.72
N GLY A 154 7.57 11.15 -11.41
CA GLY A 154 7.23 11.92 -12.58
C GLY A 154 5.81 12.49 -12.46
N VAL A 155 5.33 13.12 -13.53
CA VAL A 155 4.00 13.73 -13.57
C VAL A 155 3.29 13.38 -14.87
N ALA A 156 1.96 13.29 -14.82
CA ALA A 156 1.11 13.21 -15.99
C ALA A 156 0.11 14.37 -16.01
N LYS A 157 -0.35 14.74 -17.20
CA LYS A 157 -1.40 15.78 -17.33
C LYS A 157 -2.65 15.34 -16.58
N GLY A 158 -3.24 16.27 -15.83
CA GLY A 158 -4.49 16.03 -15.12
C GLY A 158 -4.35 15.28 -13.78
N THR A 159 -3.13 15.07 -13.27
CA THR A 159 -2.90 14.31 -12.03
C THR A 159 -2.19 15.12 -10.94
N ALA A 160 -2.31 16.44 -10.94
CA ALA A 160 -1.50 17.32 -10.09
C ALA A 160 -1.57 16.96 -8.59
N ALA A 161 -2.77 16.86 -8.00
CA ALA A 161 -2.92 16.56 -6.58
C ALA A 161 -2.41 15.14 -6.25
N TYR A 162 -2.71 14.16 -7.09
CA TYR A 162 -2.26 12.79 -6.91
C TYR A 162 -0.72 12.67 -6.99
N ALA A 163 -0.11 13.27 -8.01
CA ALA A 163 1.35 13.23 -8.17
C ALA A 163 2.07 13.87 -6.97
N VAL A 164 1.56 15.03 -6.51
CA VAL A 164 2.09 15.71 -5.32
C VAL A 164 1.94 14.83 -4.07
N ALA A 165 0.77 14.23 -3.85
CA ALA A 165 0.56 13.33 -2.73
C ALA A 165 1.52 12.13 -2.76
N LYS A 166 1.68 11.48 -3.93
CA LYS A 166 2.57 10.30 -4.06
C LYS A 166 4.06 10.65 -3.96
N ALA A 167 4.48 11.83 -4.40
CA ALA A 167 5.82 12.36 -4.14
C ALA A 167 6.03 12.64 -2.65
N ALA A 168 5.04 13.25 -1.99
CA ALA A 168 5.09 13.50 -0.55
C ALA A 168 5.13 12.19 0.27
N VAL A 169 4.44 11.12 -0.15
CA VAL A 169 4.54 9.78 0.48
C VAL A 169 5.97 9.24 0.41
N ILE A 170 6.69 9.42 -0.71
CA ILE A 170 8.10 9.02 -0.81
C ILE A 170 8.95 9.77 0.22
N GLN A 171 8.74 11.06 0.38
CA GLN A 171 9.50 11.85 1.35
C GLN A 171 9.10 11.54 2.80
N THR A 172 7.80 11.34 3.07
CA THR A 172 7.26 10.90 4.36
C THR A 172 7.87 9.55 4.78
N THR A 173 8.00 8.62 3.83
CA THR A 173 8.65 7.32 4.06
C THR A 173 10.09 7.49 4.57
N LYS A 174 10.87 8.37 3.96
CA LYS A 174 12.25 8.65 4.38
C LYS A 174 12.32 9.30 5.76
N ALA A 175 11.44 10.27 6.03
CA ALA A 175 11.40 10.96 7.31
C ALA A 175 11.10 9.99 8.45
N LEU A 176 10.03 9.18 8.31
CA LEU A 176 9.67 8.18 9.32
C LEU A 176 10.74 7.09 9.47
N ALA A 177 11.39 6.67 8.37
CA ALA A 177 12.45 5.69 8.41
C ALA A 177 13.64 6.14 9.29
N VAL A 178 14.07 7.38 9.15
CA VAL A 178 15.18 7.94 9.94
C VAL A 178 14.83 7.99 11.44
N GLU A 179 13.60 8.38 11.77
CA GLU A 179 13.15 8.52 13.17
C GLU A 179 12.91 7.17 13.86
N LEU A 180 12.52 6.12 13.10
CA LEU A 180 12.05 4.85 13.65
C LEU A 180 13.10 3.72 13.55
N ALA A 181 14.12 3.86 12.71
CA ALA A 181 15.08 2.80 12.42
C ALA A 181 15.76 2.23 13.68
N PHE A 182 16.29 3.09 14.56
CA PHE A 182 16.98 2.64 15.78
C PHE A 182 16.03 2.02 16.82
N LYS A 183 14.73 2.20 16.63
CA LYS A 183 13.67 1.57 17.42
C LYS A 183 13.22 0.22 16.87
N GLY A 184 13.81 -0.22 15.75
CA GLY A 184 13.51 -1.49 15.10
C GLY A 184 12.26 -1.49 14.22
N VAL A 185 11.72 -0.33 13.88
CA VAL A 185 10.62 -0.19 12.92
C VAL A 185 11.18 0.33 11.59
N ARG A 186 11.00 -0.45 10.53
CA ARG A 186 11.38 -0.09 9.16
C ARG A 186 10.22 0.60 8.44
N VAL A 187 10.51 1.60 7.63
CA VAL A 187 9.50 2.29 6.82
C VAL A 187 9.99 2.36 5.40
N ASN A 188 9.26 1.79 4.46
CA ASN A 188 9.62 1.74 3.05
C ASN A 188 8.40 2.06 2.19
N ALA A 189 8.62 2.27 0.90
CA ALA A 189 7.55 2.45 -0.08
C ALA A 189 7.67 1.47 -1.25
N ILE A 190 6.54 1.15 -1.87
CA ILE A 190 6.46 0.55 -3.20
C ILE A 190 5.84 1.61 -4.11
N ALA A 191 6.39 1.78 -5.30
CA ALA A 191 5.89 2.69 -6.32
C ALA A 191 5.46 1.88 -7.55
N PRO A 192 4.19 1.45 -7.64
CA PRO A 192 3.68 0.73 -8.80
C PRO A 192 3.59 1.62 -10.04
N GLY A 193 3.81 1.01 -11.23
CA GLY A 193 3.38 1.54 -12.50
C GLY A 193 1.89 1.25 -12.78
N TRP A 194 1.58 0.89 -14.02
CA TRP A 194 0.22 0.54 -14.41
C TRP A 194 -0.07 -0.94 -14.15
N PHE A 195 -0.99 -1.19 -13.23
CA PHE A 195 -1.55 -2.50 -12.91
C PHE A 195 -3.02 -2.54 -13.28
N VAL A 196 -3.46 -3.62 -13.91
CA VAL A 196 -4.89 -3.81 -14.21
C VAL A 196 -5.64 -4.08 -12.91
N THR A 197 -6.65 -3.28 -12.64
CA THR A 197 -7.54 -3.41 -11.49
C THR A 197 -8.98 -3.15 -11.91
N GLU A 198 -9.96 -3.53 -11.11
CA GLU A 198 -11.39 -3.25 -11.38
C GLU A 198 -11.68 -1.76 -11.65
N ILE A 199 -10.84 -0.86 -11.13
CA ILE A 199 -11.04 0.59 -11.25
C ILE A 199 -10.61 1.11 -12.63
N ASN A 200 -9.60 0.49 -13.24
CA ASN A 200 -8.95 1.02 -14.45
C ASN A 200 -8.97 0.06 -15.65
N ASP A 201 -9.54 -1.14 -15.51
CA ASP A 201 -9.56 -2.18 -16.56
C ASP A 201 -10.11 -1.66 -17.87
N LYS A 202 -11.29 -1.02 -17.86
CA LYS A 202 -11.92 -0.45 -19.06
C LYS A 202 -11.03 0.58 -19.75
N TYR A 203 -10.36 1.43 -18.95
CA TYR A 203 -9.46 2.45 -19.49
C TYR A 203 -8.20 1.80 -20.08
N LEU A 204 -7.60 0.84 -19.40
CA LEU A 204 -6.39 0.17 -19.85
C LEU A 204 -6.62 -0.74 -21.07
N MET A 205 -7.85 -1.23 -21.27
CA MET A 205 -8.24 -2.02 -22.45
C MET A 205 -8.66 -1.15 -23.67
N SER A 206 -8.66 0.18 -23.53
CA SER A 206 -8.97 1.12 -24.61
C SER A 206 -7.73 1.43 -25.48
N GLU A 207 -7.94 2.21 -26.57
CA GLU A 207 -6.83 2.74 -27.39
C GLU A 207 -5.84 3.59 -26.56
N ALA A 208 -6.35 4.38 -25.61
CA ALA A 208 -5.51 5.13 -24.70
C ALA A 208 -4.62 4.22 -23.85
N GLY A 209 -5.18 3.11 -23.34
CA GLY A 209 -4.40 2.09 -22.63
C GLY A 209 -3.38 1.39 -23.54
N ALA A 210 -3.71 1.12 -24.82
CA ALA A 210 -2.76 0.58 -25.76
C ALA A 210 -1.56 1.53 -26.01
N ALA A 211 -1.79 2.85 -26.00
CA ALA A 211 -0.72 3.83 -26.07
C ALA A 211 0.18 3.79 -24.82
N ILE A 212 -0.43 3.74 -23.63
CA ILE A 212 0.32 3.60 -22.37
C ILE A 212 1.15 2.32 -22.38
N LYS A 213 0.57 1.20 -22.81
CA LYS A 213 1.26 -0.09 -22.87
C LYS A 213 2.52 -0.05 -23.76
N ARG A 214 2.47 0.66 -24.87
CA ARG A 214 3.65 0.86 -25.76
C ARG A 214 4.75 1.68 -25.09
N ASP A 215 4.38 2.54 -24.15
CA ASP A 215 5.32 3.37 -23.40
C ASP A 215 5.97 2.64 -22.20
N ILE A 216 5.58 1.41 -21.92
CA ILE A 216 6.20 0.57 -20.89
C ILE A 216 7.29 -0.27 -21.54
N PRO A 217 8.57 -0.19 -21.15
CA PRO A 217 9.65 -0.97 -21.74
C PRO A 217 9.41 -2.49 -21.78
N MET A 218 8.79 -3.06 -20.75
CA MET A 218 8.41 -4.47 -20.72
C MET A 218 7.21 -4.80 -21.63
N GLY A 219 6.57 -3.83 -22.30
CA GLY A 219 5.48 -4.02 -23.25
C GLY A 219 4.18 -4.57 -22.67
N ARG A 220 4.01 -4.52 -21.36
CA ARG A 220 2.81 -5.00 -20.67
C ARG A 220 2.50 -4.19 -19.42
N PHE A 221 1.25 -4.24 -19.00
CA PHE A 221 0.85 -3.82 -17.65
C PHE A 221 1.34 -4.84 -16.62
N GLY A 222 1.41 -4.42 -15.37
CA GLY A 222 1.63 -5.31 -14.23
C GLY A 222 0.45 -6.27 -14.07
N ASN A 223 0.76 -7.54 -13.75
CA ASN A 223 -0.21 -8.57 -13.42
C ASN A 223 -0.35 -8.70 -11.90
N GLU A 224 -1.40 -9.40 -11.47
CA GLU A 224 -1.49 -9.90 -10.10
C GLU A 224 -0.22 -10.69 -9.78
N GLY A 225 0.37 -10.42 -8.63
CA GLY A 225 1.61 -11.06 -8.18
C GLY A 225 2.91 -10.35 -8.57
N ASP A 226 2.93 -9.47 -9.56
CA ASP A 226 4.16 -8.72 -9.91
C ASP A 226 4.65 -7.79 -8.76
N LEU A 227 3.77 -7.46 -7.81
CA LEU A 227 4.11 -6.68 -6.60
C LEU A 227 4.47 -7.54 -5.39
N ASP A 228 4.13 -8.84 -5.40
CA ASP A 228 4.24 -9.71 -4.22
C ASP A 228 5.69 -9.84 -3.76
N GLY A 229 6.64 -9.96 -4.70
CA GLY A 229 8.05 -10.05 -4.36
C GLY A 229 8.56 -8.81 -3.62
N ALA A 230 8.18 -7.62 -4.06
CA ALA A 230 8.54 -6.36 -3.40
C ALA A 230 7.86 -6.23 -2.03
N LEU A 231 6.57 -6.59 -1.95
CA LEU A 231 5.81 -6.58 -0.70
C LEU A 231 6.43 -7.51 0.34
N LEU A 232 6.66 -8.77 -0.03
CA LEU A 232 7.20 -9.78 0.88
C LEU A 232 8.63 -9.45 1.31
N LEU A 233 9.46 -8.94 0.41
CA LEU A 233 10.80 -8.44 0.74
C LEU A 233 10.73 -7.36 1.84
N LEU A 234 9.83 -6.40 1.70
CA LEU A 234 9.71 -5.31 2.67
C LEU A 234 8.99 -5.74 3.95
N ALA A 235 8.07 -6.69 3.89
CA ALA A 235 7.30 -7.17 5.03
C ALA A 235 8.10 -8.09 5.96
N SER A 236 9.05 -8.86 5.41
CA SER A 236 9.75 -9.96 6.09
C SER A 236 11.18 -9.62 6.51
N ASP A 237 11.86 -10.61 7.09
CA ASP A 237 13.27 -10.52 7.47
C ASP A 237 14.22 -10.48 6.25
N ALA A 238 13.75 -10.85 5.05
CA ALA A 238 14.49 -10.65 3.82
C ALA A 238 14.88 -9.17 3.60
N GLY A 239 14.04 -8.25 4.07
CA GLY A 239 14.29 -6.81 4.04
C GLY A 239 14.80 -6.22 5.36
N ALA A 240 15.36 -7.00 6.28
CA ALA A 240 15.72 -6.55 7.63
C ALA A 240 16.65 -5.33 7.69
N TYR A 241 17.45 -5.11 6.65
CA TYR A 241 18.35 -3.94 6.56
C TYR A 241 17.91 -2.90 5.54
N ILE A 242 16.63 -2.97 5.09
CA ILE A 242 16.03 -2.02 4.14
C ILE A 242 15.08 -1.09 4.90
N THR A 243 15.41 0.20 4.96
CA THR A 243 14.52 1.25 5.48
C THR A 243 14.76 2.57 4.73
N GLY A 244 13.72 3.36 4.52
CA GLY A 244 13.74 4.59 3.73
C GLY A 244 13.78 4.38 2.21
N ALA A 245 13.72 3.14 1.75
CA ALA A 245 13.76 2.81 0.33
C ALA A 245 12.37 2.98 -0.32
N THR A 246 12.39 3.24 -1.64
CA THR A 246 11.21 3.13 -2.50
C THR A 246 11.53 2.16 -3.62
N ILE A 247 10.83 1.03 -3.66
CA ILE A 247 10.98 0.02 -4.72
C ILE A 247 10.00 0.36 -5.84
N VAL A 248 10.54 0.67 -7.02
CA VAL A 248 9.73 0.91 -8.23
C VAL A 248 9.42 -0.43 -8.90
N VAL A 249 8.14 -0.67 -9.21
CA VAL A 249 7.66 -1.89 -9.88
C VAL A 249 6.74 -1.45 -11.02
N ASP A 250 7.32 -1.17 -12.19
CA ASP A 250 6.63 -0.44 -13.26
C ASP A 250 6.96 -0.94 -14.69
N GLY A 251 7.71 -2.02 -14.81
CA GLY A 251 8.17 -2.52 -16.10
C GLY A 251 9.16 -1.58 -16.82
N GLY A 252 9.82 -0.67 -16.06
CA GLY A 252 10.81 0.27 -16.58
C GLY A 252 10.24 1.63 -17.02
N GLN A 253 8.97 1.88 -16.75
CA GLN A 253 8.26 3.08 -17.24
C GLN A 253 8.93 4.38 -16.78
N VAL A 254 9.32 4.48 -15.50
CA VAL A 254 9.81 5.75 -14.92
C VAL A 254 11.21 6.13 -15.38
N ILE A 255 12.00 5.17 -15.86
CA ILE A 255 13.39 5.40 -16.29
C ILE A 255 13.52 5.65 -17.79
N GLN A 256 12.43 5.50 -18.55
CA GLN A 256 12.46 5.70 -20.01
C GLN A 256 12.44 7.18 -20.36
N ILE A 257 13.47 7.63 -21.06
CA ILE A 257 13.48 8.94 -21.72
C ILE A 257 12.83 8.77 -23.09
N LYS A 258 11.73 9.48 -23.34
CA LYS A 258 11.12 9.53 -24.67
C LYS A 258 12.02 10.34 -25.60
N GLY A 259 12.51 9.70 -26.66
CA GLY A 259 13.21 10.36 -27.75
C GLY A 259 12.25 11.02 -28.74
#